data_5138c865f1539e127398294d420bb182
#
_entry.id   5138c865f1539e127398294d420bb182
#
_cell.length_a   1.000
_cell.length_b   1.000
_cell.length_c   1.000
_cell.angle_alpha   90.00
_cell.angle_beta   90.00
_cell.angle_gamma   90.00
#
_symmetry.space_group_name_H-M   'P 1'
#
loop_
_entity.id
_entity.type
_entity.pdbx_description
1 polymer ?
#
loop_
_entity_poly.entity_id
_entity_poly.type
_entity_poly.pdbx_seq_one_letter_code
_entity_poly.pdbx_strand_id
1 'polypeptide(L)'
;MTNQSLAKLLNFGQARKFIESSGGIPAFRGVYEKLSGAARIYDSMDAARSAIRRYRPETRGHLERRLISSNFTLSSDIRMSDYPLLFWLRNIVAEEDLRIFDFGGGVGQTYANFSRMLPPEKLESWTCQDLPEVILHAGEEFFPEGVPACLNFTTNLGEANSSNVFLVAGALHYWERPMADLLRELGSRPRHFFINRSPIRIAGRPFATVQEGGDWAVACMVRSLPDLKSEMEAEGYTLVDQWVDMEKSLTFPWLPAWSCPYLGMYFRIKE
;
A
#
# COMPACT_ATOMS: atom_id res chain seq x y z
N MET A 1 -30.13 -10.75 -16.01
CA MET A 1 -29.18 -10.24 -15.01
C MET A 1 -27.98 -9.64 -15.72
N THR A 2 -27.67 -8.39 -15.46
CA THR A 2 -26.51 -7.73 -16.07
C THR A 2 -25.21 -8.28 -15.44
N ASN A 3 -24.09 -8.28 -16.18
CA ASN A 3 -22.79 -8.73 -15.68
C ASN A 3 -22.38 -8.02 -14.36
N GLN A 4 -22.82 -6.77 -14.15
CA GLN A 4 -22.60 -6.03 -12.92
C GLN A 4 -23.34 -6.60 -11.70
N SER A 5 -24.53 -7.15 -11.89
CA SER A 5 -25.31 -7.76 -10.79
C SER A 5 -24.70 -9.10 -10.37
N LEU A 6 -24.14 -9.86 -11.30
CA LEU A 6 -23.41 -11.10 -11.00
C LEU A 6 -22.06 -10.82 -10.32
N ALA A 7 -21.34 -9.77 -10.73
CA ALA A 7 -20.11 -9.36 -10.09
C ALA A 7 -20.34 -8.93 -8.62
N LYS A 8 -21.44 -8.21 -8.34
CA LYS A 8 -21.83 -7.85 -6.97
C LYS A 8 -22.17 -9.08 -6.11
N LEU A 9 -22.84 -10.08 -6.66
CA LEU A 9 -23.17 -11.33 -5.96
C LEU A 9 -21.92 -12.16 -5.59
N LEU A 10 -20.90 -12.16 -6.46
CA LEU A 10 -19.65 -12.90 -6.22
C LEU A 10 -18.68 -12.18 -5.28
N ASN A 11 -18.88 -10.87 -5.07
CA ASN A 11 -18.05 -10.06 -4.16
C ASN A 11 -18.55 -10.06 -2.71
N PHE A 12 -19.68 -10.72 -2.39
CA PHE A 12 -20.04 -10.95 -0.99
C PHE A 12 -19.03 -11.91 -0.36
N GLY A 13 -18.45 -11.53 0.78
CA GLY A 13 -17.42 -12.29 1.48
C GLY A 13 -17.77 -13.76 1.74
N GLN A 14 -19.05 -14.10 1.79
CA GLN A 14 -19.52 -15.49 1.88
C GLN A 14 -19.40 -16.26 0.57
N ALA A 15 -19.69 -15.63 -0.58
CA ALA A 15 -19.52 -16.27 -1.89
C ALA A 15 -18.04 -16.49 -2.20
N ARG A 16 -17.18 -15.55 -1.83
CA ARG A 16 -15.73 -15.69 -1.94
C ARG A 16 -15.21 -16.86 -1.08
N LYS A 17 -15.59 -16.91 0.20
CA LYS A 17 -15.24 -18.03 1.09
C LYS A 17 -15.74 -19.36 0.59
N PHE A 18 -16.95 -19.42 0.02
CA PHE A 18 -17.50 -20.63 -0.58
C PHE A 18 -16.68 -21.08 -1.80
N ILE A 19 -16.30 -20.16 -2.68
CA ILE A 19 -15.48 -20.45 -3.86
C ILE A 19 -14.06 -20.87 -3.43
N GLU A 20 -13.48 -20.23 -2.43
CA GLU A 20 -12.19 -20.57 -1.84
C GLU A 20 -12.22 -21.97 -1.18
N SER A 21 -13.30 -22.29 -0.47
CA SER A 21 -13.47 -23.57 0.24
C SER A 21 -13.88 -24.72 -0.68
N SER A 22 -14.56 -24.44 -1.79
CA SER A 22 -15.00 -25.49 -2.75
C SER A 22 -13.88 -26.05 -3.61
N GLY A 23 -12.61 -25.63 -3.38
CA GLY A 23 -11.41 -26.28 -3.92
C GLY A 23 -11.33 -26.34 -5.44
N GLY A 24 -12.08 -25.50 -6.11
CA GLY A 24 -11.93 -25.36 -7.55
C GLY A 24 -12.83 -26.27 -8.37
N ILE A 25 -14.13 -26.19 -8.16
CA ILE A 25 -15.05 -26.62 -9.24
C ILE A 25 -14.69 -25.76 -10.46
N PRO A 26 -14.15 -26.32 -11.55
CA PRO A 26 -13.56 -25.53 -12.66
C PRO A 26 -14.51 -24.53 -13.28
N ALA A 27 -15.82 -24.79 -13.25
CA ALA A 27 -16.85 -23.89 -13.75
C ALA A 27 -16.97 -22.61 -12.90
N PHE A 28 -16.87 -22.68 -11.57
CA PHE A 28 -16.91 -21.51 -10.69
C PHE A 28 -15.63 -20.70 -10.78
N ARG A 29 -14.49 -21.35 -10.92
CA ARG A 29 -13.20 -20.70 -11.15
C ARG A 29 -13.26 -19.81 -12.39
N GLY A 30 -13.68 -20.36 -13.54
CA GLY A 30 -13.75 -19.63 -14.81
C GLY A 30 -14.70 -18.44 -14.78
N VAL A 31 -15.81 -18.55 -14.05
CA VAL A 31 -16.76 -17.44 -13.85
C VAL A 31 -16.17 -16.38 -12.93
N TYR A 32 -15.57 -16.76 -11.80
CA TYR A 32 -14.94 -15.84 -10.87
C TYR A 32 -13.78 -15.07 -11.52
N GLU A 33 -12.86 -15.77 -12.19
CA GLU A 33 -11.74 -15.13 -12.90
C GLU A 33 -12.20 -14.18 -14.00
N LYS A 34 -13.32 -14.51 -14.70
CA LYS A 34 -13.88 -13.62 -15.73
C LYS A 34 -14.53 -12.37 -15.16
N LEU A 35 -15.14 -12.47 -13.98
CA LEU A 35 -15.93 -11.39 -13.40
C LEU A 35 -15.11 -10.44 -12.54
N SER A 36 -14.15 -10.94 -11.80
CA SER A 36 -13.38 -10.14 -10.86
C SER A 36 -12.05 -9.63 -11.43
N GLY A 37 -11.49 -10.34 -12.43
CA GLY A 37 -10.09 -10.14 -12.80
C GLY A 37 -9.11 -10.53 -11.70
N ALA A 38 -9.62 -10.82 -10.49
CA ALA A 38 -8.87 -11.29 -9.35
C ALA A 38 -8.46 -12.76 -9.52
N ALA A 39 -7.63 -13.26 -8.61
CA ALA A 39 -7.10 -14.62 -8.66
C ALA A 39 -6.34 -14.97 -9.96
N ARG A 40 -5.98 -13.97 -10.75
CA ARG A 40 -5.17 -14.10 -11.96
C ARG A 40 -3.85 -13.37 -11.83
N ILE A 41 -2.89 -13.88 -12.59
CA ILE A 41 -1.56 -13.31 -12.72
C ILE A 41 -1.45 -12.72 -14.12
N TYR A 42 -0.94 -11.51 -14.18
CA TYR A 42 -0.74 -10.76 -15.40
C TYR A 42 0.74 -10.41 -15.54
N ASP A 43 1.21 -10.30 -16.77
CA ASP A 43 2.61 -9.93 -17.05
C ASP A 43 2.85 -8.42 -16.90
N SER A 44 1.78 -7.62 -16.87
CA SER A 44 1.88 -6.15 -16.71
C SER A 44 0.65 -5.57 -16.01
N MET A 45 0.83 -4.39 -15.45
CA MET A 45 -0.26 -3.59 -14.87
C MET A 45 -1.33 -3.26 -15.91
N ASP A 46 -0.95 -2.98 -17.16
CA ASP A 46 -1.91 -2.69 -18.24
C ASP A 46 -2.78 -3.90 -18.58
N ALA A 47 -2.22 -5.10 -18.57
CA ALA A 47 -2.98 -6.32 -18.75
C ALA A 47 -4.01 -6.52 -17.60
N ALA A 48 -3.60 -6.25 -16.37
CA ALA A 48 -4.48 -6.29 -15.19
C ALA A 48 -5.59 -5.22 -15.29
N ARG A 49 -5.26 -3.97 -15.61
CA ARG A 49 -6.23 -2.87 -15.85
C ARG A 49 -7.23 -3.22 -16.95
N SER A 50 -6.75 -3.80 -18.04
CA SER A 50 -7.62 -4.24 -19.15
C SER A 50 -8.59 -5.34 -18.72
N ALA A 51 -8.19 -6.22 -17.81
CA ALA A 51 -9.07 -7.24 -17.25
C ALA A 51 -10.16 -6.63 -16.36
N ILE A 52 -9.82 -5.64 -15.53
CA ILE A 52 -10.80 -4.91 -14.70
C ILE A 52 -11.85 -4.24 -15.58
N ARG A 53 -11.43 -3.47 -16.59
CA ARG A 53 -12.31 -2.66 -17.45
C ARG A 53 -13.37 -3.45 -18.22
N ARG A 54 -13.18 -4.75 -18.41
CA ARG A 54 -14.18 -5.63 -19.05
C ARG A 54 -15.45 -5.79 -18.20
N TYR A 55 -15.33 -5.63 -16.88
CA TYR A 55 -16.41 -5.98 -15.94
C TYR A 55 -16.87 -4.81 -15.09
N ARG A 56 -15.99 -3.86 -14.85
CA ARG A 56 -16.24 -2.66 -14.04
C ARG A 56 -15.19 -1.57 -14.33
N PRO A 57 -15.48 -0.30 -14.06
CA PRO A 57 -14.46 0.73 -14.12
C PRO A 57 -13.37 0.46 -13.08
N GLU A 58 -12.12 0.68 -13.43
CA GLU A 58 -11.03 0.70 -12.47
C GLU A 58 -11.24 1.89 -11.53
N THR A 59 -11.14 1.64 -10.25
CA THR A 59 -11.26 2.68 -9.23
C THR A 59 -9.89 2.96 -8.65
N ARG A 60 -9.31 4.11 -8.96
CA ARG A 60 -8.03 4.54 -8.40
C ARG A 60 -8.20 5.07 -6.99
N GLY A 61 -9.18 5.92 -6.77
CA GLY A 61 -9.52 6.47 -5.45
C GLY A 61 -10.33 5.50 -4.58
N HIS A 62 -9.87 4.24 -4.40
CA HIS A 62 -10.62 3.27 -3.58
C HIS A 62 -10.69 3.67 -2.10
N LEU A 63 -9.73 4.45 -1.62
CA LEU A 63 -9.76 5.02 -0.27
C LEU A 63 -10.85 6.11 -0.17
N GLU A 64 -10.92 7.02 -1.16
CA GLU A 64 -11.96 8.04 -1.24
C GLU A 64 -13.36 7.43 -1.10
N ARG A 65 -13.67 6.36 -1.84
CA ARG A 65 -14.97 5.68 -1.73
C ARG A 65 -15.22 5.10 -0.35
N ARG A 66 -14.20 4.58 0.33
CA ARG A 66 -14.32 4.11 1.70
C ARG A 66 -14.60 5.26 2.67
N LEU A 67 -13.97 6.41 2.46
CA LEU A 67 -14.19 7.60 3.27
C LEU A 67 -15.63 8.09 3.14
N ILE A 68 -16.15 8.19 1.91
CA ILE A 68 -17.51 8.66 1.62
C ILE A 68 -18.57 7.64 2.10
N SER A 69 -18.32 6.33 1.92
CA SER A 69 -19.36 5.30 2.10
C SER A 69 -19.49 4.74 3.51
N SER A 70 -18.54 4.96 4.40
CA SER A 70 -18.42 4.19 5.65
C SER A 70 -18.28 5.00 6.94
N ASN A 71 -18.52 6.31 6.96
CA ASN A 71 -18.23 7.16 8.12
C ASN A 71 -16.83 6.81 8.71
N PHE A 72 -15.84 6.76 7.83
CA PHE A 72 -14.48 6.39 8.20
C PHE A 72 -13.96 7.36 9.27
N THR A 73 -13.49 6.81 10.36
CA THR A 73 -12.80 7.57 11.42
C THR A 73 -11.37 7.07 11.55
N LEU A 74 -10.46 7.97 11.89
CA LEU A 74 -9.09 7.57 12.18
C LEU A 74 -9.08 6.66 13.41
N SER A 75 -8.56 5.44 13.22
CA SER A 75 -8.35 4.51 14.32
C SER A 75 -7.10 4.90 15.09
N SER A 76 -7.12 4.65 16.39
CA SER A 76 -5.92 4.74 17.22
C SER A 76 -5.16 3.41 17.35
N ASP A 77 -5.67 2.37 16.71
CA ASP A 77 -5.13 1.03 16.83
C ASP A 77 -3.86 0.86 16.00
N ILE A 78 -2.82 0.32 16.63
CA ILE A 78 -1.58 -0.04 15.95
C ILE A 78 -1.70 -1.50 15.49
N ARG A 79 -1.46 -1.72 14.21
CA ARG A 79 -1.42 -3.06 13.64
C ARG A 79 -0.13 -3.76 14.04
N MET A 80 -0.15 -5.09 14.06
CA MET A 80 1.06 -5.86 14.37
C MET A 80 2.22 -5.54 13.42
N SER A 81 1.92 -5.34 12.15
CA SER A 81 2.90 -4.96 11.11
C SER A 81 3.51 -3.55 11.29
N ASP A 82 2.91 -2.71 12.13
CA ASP A 82 3.38 -1.34 12.38
C ASP A 82 4.38 -1.25 13.56
N TYR A 83 4.44 -2.26 14.45
CA TYR A 83 5.38 -2.26 15.57
C TYR A 83 6.86 -2.21 15.17
N PRO A 84 7.35 -2.98 14.16
CA PRO A 84 8.73 -2.85 13.71
C PRO A 84 9.02 -1.46 13.14
N LEU A 85 8.08 -0.89 12.38
CA LEU A 85 8.22 0.47 11.86
C LEU A 85 8.32 1.50 12.99
N LEU A 86 7.43 1.42 14.00
CA LEU A 86 7.47 2.31 15.17
C LEU A 86 8.76 2.13 15.97
N PHE A 87 9.24 0.88 16.13
CA PHE A 87 10.52 0.59 16.79
C PHE A 87 11.67 1.35 16.11
N TRP A 88 11.76 1.27 14.80
CA TRP A 88 12.81 1.95 14.05
C TRP A 88 12.67 3.47 14.06
N LEU A 89 11.46 4.02 13.93
CA LEU A 89 11.23 5.46 14.05
C LEU A 89 11.65 5.98 15.43
N ARG A 90 11.40 5.22 16.50
CA ARG A 90 11.86 5.58 17.86
C ARG A 90 13.38 5.53 18.01
N ASN A 91 14.05 4.64 17.31
CA ASN A 91 15.53 4.61 17.29
C ASN A 91 16.08 5.82 16.52
N ILE A 92 15.50 6.15 15.37
CA ILE A 92 15.92 7.30 14.56
C ILE A 92 15.73 8.60 15.35
N VAL A 93 14.58 8.78 15.98
CA VAL A 93 14.26 10.01 16.72
C VAL A 93 15.17 10.26 17.91
N ALA A 94 15.84 9.23 18.41
CA ALA A 94 16.86 9.38 19.45
C ALA A 94 18.15 10.06 18.93
N GLU A 95 18.41 9.97 17.62
CA GLU A 95 19.60 10.48 16.97
C GLU A 95 19.34 11.80 16.21
N GLU A 96 18.17 11.93 15.57
CA GLU A 96 17.83 13.08 14.72
C GLU A 96 16.33 13.40 14.75
N ASP A 97 15.95 14.60 14.39
CA ASP A 97 14.56 15.01 14.27
C ASP A 97 13.92 14.41 13.02
N LEU A 98 12.63 14.05 13.11
CA LEU A 98 11.93 13.36 12.04
C LEU A 98 11.22 14.34 11.11
N ARG A 99 11.54 14.25 9.83
CA ARG A 99 10.79 14.82 8.71
C ARG A 99 10.35 13.66 7.82
N ILE A 100 9.10 13.24 8.01
CA ILE A 100 8.53 12.05 7.38
C ILE A 100 7.73 12.44 6.13
N PHE A 101 8.01 11.78 5.02
CA PHE A 101 7.18 11.80 3.83
C PHE A 101 6.48 10.44 3.68
N ASP A 102 5.15 10.44 3.80
CA ASP A 102 4.31 9.25 3.82
C ASP A 102 3.61 9.10 2.45
N PHE A 103 4.19 8.28 1.58
CA PHE A 103 3.68 8.00 0.24
C PHE A 103 2.46 7.08 0.29
N GLY A 104 1.34 7.54 -0.23
CA GLY A 104 0.06 6.88 -0.06
C GLY A 104 -0.45 6.97 1.37
N GLY A 105 -0.11 8.04 2.09
CA GLY A 105 -0.45 8.29 3.49
C GLY A 105 -1.94 8.54 3.75
N GLY A 106 -2.72 8.67 2.66
CA GLY A 106 -4.16 8.89 2.74
C GLY A 106 -4.50 10.17 3.50
N VAL A 107 -5.46 10.06 4.39
CA VAL A 107 -5.93 11.16 5.26
C VAL A 107 -5.16 11.26 6.58
N GLY A 108 -3.96 10.66 6.67
CA GLY A 108 -3.10 10.76 7.86
C GLY A 108 -3.30 9.66 8.89
N GLN A 109 -3.80 8.48 8.50
CA GLN A 109 -4.02 7.38 9.44
C GLN A 109 -2.74 6.93 10.15
N THR A 110 -1.62 6.82 9.42
CA THR A 110 -0.34 6.40 10.03
C THR A 110 0.18 7.46 10.99
N TYR A 111 0.04 8.74 10.65
CA TYR A 111 0.33 9.84 11.56
C TYR A 111 -0.51 9.74 12.85
N ALA A 112 -1.82 9.59 12.74
CA ALA A 112 -2.72 9.50 13.90
C ALA A 112 -2.36 8.34 14.84
N ASN A 113 -1.89 7.22 14.28
CA ASN A 113 -1.46 6.07 15.06
C ASN A 113 -0.14 6.33 15.80
N PHE A 114 0.83 6.98 15.15
CA PHE A 114 2.22 7.03 15.61
C PHE A 114 2.58 8.31 16.35
N SER A 115 1.96 9.45 16.03
CA SER A 115 2.33 10.75 16.61
C SER A 115 2.30 10.76 18.12
N ARG A 116 1.38 10.01 18.73
CA ARG A 116 1.28 9.89 20.20
C ARG A 116 2.40 9.08 20.86
N MET A 117 3.16 8.32 20.05
CA MET A 117 4.23 7.45 20.52
C MET A 117 5.61 7.99 20.19
N LEU A 118 5.68 9.08 19.44
CA LEU A 118 6.90 9.80 19.13
C LEU A 118 6.99 11.07 19.97
N PRO A 119 8.19 11.50 20.38
CA PRO A 119 8.37 12.77 21.06
C PRO A 119 7.90 13.92 20.15
N PRO A 120 6.91 14.72 20.55
CA PRO A 120 6.34 15.75 19.69
C PRO A 120 7.37 16.83 19.30
N GLU A 121 8.32 17.14 20.18
CA GLU A 121 9.41 18.10 19.94
C GLU A 121 10.45 17.63 18.94
N LYS A 122 10.42 16.34 18.59
CA LYS A 122 11.32 15.69 17.63
C LYS A 122 10.64 15.34 16.31
N LEU A 123 9.35 15.57 16.19
CA LEU A 123 8.56 15.40 14.97
C LEU A 123 8.39 16.75 14.27
N GLU A 124 9.37 17.14 13.45
CA GLU A 124 9.35 18.41 12.75
C GLU A 124 8.23 18.47 11.69
N SER A 125 8.07 17.40 10.91
CA SER A 125 7.02 17.35 9.89
C SER A 125 6.62 15.92 9.54
N TRP A 126 5.35 15.78 9.18
CA TRP A 126 4.78 14.56 8.57
C TRP A 126 3.94 15.00 7.36
N THR A 127 4.40 14.67 6.15
CA THR A 127 3.72 15.04 4.91
C THR A 127 3.09 13.80 4.30
N CYS A 128 1.77 13.72 4.30
CA CYS A 128 1.00 12.68 3.65
C CYS A 128 0.81 13.04 2.18
N GLN A 129 1.35 12.21 1.29
CA GLN A 129 1.13 12.32 -0.15
C GLN A 129 0.12 11.27 -0.59
N ASP A 130 -0.87 11.67 -1.39
CA ASP A 130 -1.83 10.74 -2.01
C ASP A 130 -2.44 11.36 -3.28
N LEU A 131 -3.41 10.64 -3.87
CA LEU A 131 -4.16 11.11 -5.03
C LEU A 131 -5.00 12.35 -4.69
N PRO A 132 -5.25 13.25 -5.67
CA PRO A 132 -6.01 14.48 -5.43
C PRO A 132 -7.38 14.23 -4.79
N GLU A 133 -8.08 13.19 -5.23
CA GLU A 133 -9.40 12.81 -4.70
C GLU A 133 -9.36 12.33 -3.25
N VAL A 134 -8.23 11.83 -2.76
CA VAL A 134 -8.03 11.43 -1.36
C VAL A 134 -7.68 12.66 -0.52
N ILE A 135 -6.75 13.50 -1.01
CA ILE A 135 -6.31 14.72 -0.32
C ILE A 135 -7.45 15.73 -0.16
N LEU A 136 -8.40 15.75 -1.09
CA LEU A 136 -9.60 16.60 -0.97
C LEU A 136 -10.39 16.34 0.32
N HIS A 137 -10.38 15.13 0.83
CA HIS A 137 -11.07 14.72 2.05
C HIS A 137 -10.15 14.72 3.29
N ALA A 138 -8.86 15.03 3.11
CA ALA A 138 -7.92 15.11 4.22
C ALA A 138 -8.08 16.43 5.01
N GLY A 139 -7.46 16.52 6.14
CA GLY A 139 -7.45 17.74 6.94
C GLY A 139 -8.62 17.82 7.94
N GLU A 140 -9.37 18.93 7.96
CA GLU A 140 -10.35 19.23 9.00
C GLU A 140 -11.44 18.14 9.19
N GLU A 141 -11.79 17.41 8.14
CA GLU A 141 -12.77 16.31 8.22
C GLU A 141 -12.30 15.20 9.17
N PHE A 142 -11.00 14.94 9.24
CA PHE A 142 -10.40 13.89 10.08
C PHE A 142 -9.70 14.42 11.33
N PHE A 143 -9.51 15.72 11.43
CA PHE A 143 -8.89 16.40 12.55
C PHE A 143 -9.81 17.52 13.04
N PRO A 144 -10.92 17.20 13.73
CA PRO A 144 -11.96 18.17 14.12
C PRO A 144 -11.46 19.22 15.10
N GLU A 145 -10.37 18.96 15.82
CA GLU A 145 -9.69 19.92 16.71
C GLU A 145 -8.66 20.78 15.98
N GLY A 146 -8.59 20.66 14.66
CA GLY A 146 -7.61 21.30 13.79
C GLY A 146 -6.49 20.36 13.37
N VAL A 147 -5.98 20.56 12.15
CA VAL A 147 -4.83 19.82 11.65
C VAL A 147 -3.59 20.21 12.45
N PRO A 148 -2.85 19.24 13.04
CA PRO A 148 -1.61 19.55 13.78
C PRO A 148 -0.59 20.29 12.91
N ALA A 149 0.13 21.24 13.47
CA ALA A 149 1.05 22.10 12.72
C ALA A 149 2.17 21.35 11.97
N CYS A 150 2.55 20.16 12.45
CA CYS A 150 3.54 19.30 11.80
C CYS A 150 2.95 18.40 10.71
N LEU A 151 1.61 18.27 10.58
CA LEU A 151 0.96 17.41 9.60
C LEU A 151 0.59 18.22 8.34
N ASN A 152 1.05 17.73 7.19
CA ASN A 152 0.81 18.34 5.89
C ASN A 152 0.23 17.32 4.91
N PHE A 153 -0.47 17.80 3.88
CA PHE A 153 -1.05 17.01 2.82
C PHE A 153 -0.63 17.53 1.46
N THR A 154 -0.23 16.63 0.54
CA THR A 154 0.21 17.02 -0.80
C THR A 154 -0.13 15.97 -1.85
N THR A 155 -0.18 16.38 -3.10
CA THR A 155 -0.23 15.49 -4.27
C THR A 155 1.12 15.39 -4.98
N ASN A 156 2.12 16.16 -4.52
CA ASN A 156 3.41 16.34 -5.19
C ASN A 156 4.52 15.52 -4.51
N LEU A 157 5.09 14.55 -5.23
CA LEU A 157 6.21 13.74 -4.75
C LEU A 157 7.48 14.55 -4.47
N GLY A 158 7.69 15.64 -5.22
CA GLY A 158 8.87 16.50 -5.04
C GLY A 158 8.94 17.20 -3.67
N GLU A 159 7.86 17.26 -2.91
CA GLU A 159 7.87 17.79 -1.55
C GLU A 159 8.59 16.89 -0.54
N ALA A 160 8.95 15.66 -0.96
CA ALA A 160 9.81 14.77 -0.18
C ALA A 160 11.26 15.28 -0.05
N ASN A 161 11.67 16.29 -0.81
CA ASN A 161 13.05 16.72 -0.94
C ASN A 161 13.74 17.16 0.37
N SER A 162 12.98 17.52 1.39
CA SER A 162 13.48 17.90 2.72
C SER A 162 13.37 16.77 3.77
N SER A 163 12.77 15.64 3.41
CA SER A 163 12.50 14.55 4.34
C SER A 163 13.71 13.66 4.55
N ASN A 164 14.00 13.28 5.81
CA ASN A 164 15.00 12.28 6.12
C ASN A 164 14.41 10.86 6.21
N VAL A 165 13.10 10.74 6.35
CA VAL A 165 12.37 9.47 6.36
C VAL A 165 11.36 9.44 5.23
N PHE A 166 11.46 8.44 4.36
CA PHE A 166 10.42 8.06 3.41
C PHE A 166 9.69 6.83 3.93
N LEU A 167 8.39 6.92 3.99
CA LEU A 167 7.51 5.85 4.41
C LEU A 167 6.52 5.52 3.29
N VAL A 168 6.36 4.24 2.98
CA VAL A 168 5.28 3.74 2.14
C VAL A 168 4.61 2.54 2.81
N ALA A 169 3.39 2.73 3.29
CA ALA A 169 2.68 1.74 4.09
C ALA A 169 1.38 1.26 3.40
N GLY A 170 1.50 0.25 2.55
CA GLY A 170 0.37 -0.32 1.82
C GLY A 170 0.08 0.34 0.48
N ALA A 171 1.01 1.12 -0.07
CA ALA A 171 0.84 1.81 -1.34
C ALA A 171 1.89 1.45 -2.41
N LEU A 172 3.04 0.86 -2.03
CA LEU A 172 4.11 0.56 -2.99
C LEU A 172 3.66 -0.30 -4.18
N HIS A 173 2.73 -1.19 -3.99
CA HIS A 173 2.22 -2.07 -5.04
C HIS A 173 1.36 -1.36 -6.10
N TYR A 174 1.07 -0.08 -5.94
CA TYR A 174 0.46 0.78 -6.96
C TYR A 174 1.52 1.53 -7.79
N TRP A 175 2.77 1.53 -7.36
CA TRP A 175 3.91 2.06 -8.10
C TRP A 175 4.49 0.96 -9.00
N GLU A 176 4.32 1.08 -10.32
CA GLU A 176 4.72 0.03 -11.28
C GLU A 176 6.13 0.20 -11.83
N ARG A 177 6.70 1.41 -11.71
CA ARG A 177 8.02 1.76 -12.24
C ARG A 177 9.16 1.29 -11.31
N PRO A 178 10.42 1.24 -11.78
CA PRO A 178 11.57 0.96 -10.93
C PRO A 178 11.68 1.90 -9.72
N MET A 179 12.34 1.46 -8.65
CA MET A 179 12.57 2.29 -7.46
C MET A 179 13.44 3.50 -7.75
N ALA A 180 14.38 3.40 -8.72
CA ALA A 180 15.16 4.53 -9.20
C ALA A 180 14.30 5.69 -9.72
N ASP A 181 13.18 5.39 -10.38
CA ASP A 181 12.26 6.42 -10.86
C ASP A 181 11.52 7.10 -9.71
N LEU A 182 11.12 6.34 -8.70
CA LEU A 182 10.51 6.90 -7.48
C LEU A 182 11.50 7.85 -6.80
N LEU A 183 12.71 7.41 -6.54
CA LEU A 183 13.76 8.21 -5.89
C LEU A 183 14.11 9.48 -6.68
N ARG A 184 14.07 9.41 -8.02
CA ARG A 184 14.25 10.59 -8.87
C ARG A 184 13.12 11.60 -8.73
N GLU A 185 11.89 11.15 -8.62
CA GLU A 185 10.72 12.03 -8.43
C GLU A 185 10.66 12.67 -7.04
N LEU A 186 11.23 12.03 -6.03
CA LEU A 186 11.34 12.62 -4.69
C LEU A 186 12.29 13.83 -4.66
N GLY A 187 13.17 13.99 -5.68
CA GLY A 187 14.17 15.06 -5.74
C GLY A 187 15.29 14.95 -4.70
N SER A 188 15.25 13.93 -3.85
CA SER A 188 16.26 13.66 -2.81
C SER A 188 16.33 12.15 -2.53
N ARG A 189 17.35 11.77 -1.76
CA ARG A 189 17.49 10.40 -1.24
C ARG A 189 17.29 10.42 0.28
N PRO A 190 16.08 10.13 0.78
CA PRO A 190 15.83 10.04 2.21
C PRO A 190 16.81 9.09 2.89
N ARG A 191 17.34 9.48 4.04
CA ARG A 191 18.34 8.63 4.77
C ARG A 191 17.74 7.29 5.18
N HIS A 192 16.44 7.30 5.52
CA HIS A 192 15.68 6.15 6.00
C HIS A 192 14.52 5.89 5.05
N PHE A 193 14.45 4.69 4.50
CA PHE A 193 13.43 4.29 3.55
C PHE A 193 12.66 3.08 4.09
N PHE A 194 11.39 3.28 4.41
CA PHE A 194 10.52 2.25 4.95
C PHE A 194 9.47 1.80 3.93
N ILE A 195 9.39 0.51 3.73
CA ILE A 195 8.28 -0.16 3.05
C ILE A 195 7.53 -0.94 4.12
N ASN A 196 6.21 -0.81 4.19
CA ASN A 196 5.39 -1.62 5.07
C ASN A 196 4.12 -2.09 4.34
N ARG A 197 3.59 -3.23 4.73
CA ARG A 197 2.35 -3.79 4.21
C ARG A 197 2.31 -3.90 2.67
N SER A 198 3.38 -4.37 2.06
CA SER A 198 3.45 -4.56 0.60
C SER A 198 3.48 -6.04 0.25
N PRO A 199 2.66 -6.51 -0.70
CA PRO A 199 2.73 -7.90 -1.17
C PRO A 199 4.02 -8.07 -1.96
N ILE A 200 4.88 -8.98 -1.50
CA ILE A 200 6.21 -9.22 -2.07
C ILE A 200 6.40 -10.71 -2.30
N ARG A 201 6.80 -11.08 -3.49
CA ARG A 201 7.15 -12.45 -3.84
C ARG A 201 8.56 -12.77 -3.36
N ILE A 202 8.70 -13.79 -2.51
CA ILE A 202 9.99 -14.16 -1.91
C ILE A 202 10.98 -14.65 -2.97
N ALA A 203 10.50 -15.39 -3.98
CA ALA A 203 11.33 -15.91 -5.08
C ALA A 203 10.55 -15.93 -6.39
N GLY A 204 11.25 -15.81 -7.51
CA GLY A 204 10.69 -15.81 -8.85
C GLY A 204 10.38 -14.41 -9.39
N ARG A 205 9.88 -14.33 -10.62
CA ARG A 205 9.65 -13.06 -11.31
C ARG A 205 8.52 -12.23 -10.69
N PRO A 206 8.55 -10.90 -10.80
CA PRO A 206 7.43 -10.04 -10.44
C PRO A 206 6.22 -10.33 -11.35
N PHE A 207 5.04 -9.91 -10.92
CA PHE A 207 3.80 -10.04 -11.69
C PHE A 207 2.80 -8.97 -11.29
N ALA A 208 1.83 -8.71 -12.16
CA ALA A 208 0.69 -7.88 -11.83
C ALA A 208 -0.52 -8.74 -11.48
N THR A 209 -1.39 -8.21 -10.65
CA THR A 209 -2.68 -8.81 -10.30
C THR A 209 -3.72 -7.72 -10.06
N VAL A 210 -4.92 -8.11 -9.65
CA VAL A 210 -5.99 -7.21 -9.26
C VAL A 210 -6.28 -7.38 -7.78
N GLN A 211 -6.27 -6.30 -7.04
CA GLN A 211 -6.87 -6.23 -5.72
C GLN A 211 -8.29 -5.70 -5.83
N GLU A 212 -9.18 -6.30 -5.09
CA GLU A 212 -10.57 -5.91 -5.09
C GLU A 212 -11.18 -5.91 -3.69
N GLY A 213 -12.20 -5.11 -3.52
CA GLY A 213 -13.09 -5.10 -2.36
C GLY A 213 -14.46 -4.66 -2.82
N GLY A 214 -15.50 -5.33 -2.37
CA GLY A 214 -16.90 -4.99 -2.64
C GLY A 214 -17.21 -4.33 -3.99
N ASP A 215 -17.08 -3.03 -4.05
CA ASP A 215 -17.43 -2.18 -5.21
C ASP A 215 -16.21 -1.60 -5.95
N TRP A 216 -14.99 -1.86 -5.51
CA TRP A 216 -13.75 -1.35 -6.13
C TRP A 216 -12.83 -2.47 -6.62
N ALA A 217 -12.02 -2.15 -7.62
CA ALA A 217 -10.92 -2.97 -8.09
C ALA A 217 -9.79 -2.10 -8.61
N VAL A 218 -8.57 -2.48 -8.29
CA VAL A 218 -7.37 -1.78 -8.72
C VAL A 218 -6.27 -2.76 -9.09
N ALA A 219 -5.54 -2.48 -10.17
CA ALA A 219 -4.38 -3.25 -10.55
C ALA A 219 -3.23 -2.97 -9.58
N CYS A 220 -2.48 -4.00 -9.24
CA CYS A 220 -1.30 -3.86 -8.39
C CYS A 220 -0.14 -4.73 -8.88
N MET A 221 1.08 -4.25 -8.65
CA MET A 221 2.34 -4.94 -8.94
C MET A 221 2.80 -5.70 -7.70
N VAL A 222 3.09 -6.97 -7.85
CA VAL A 222 3.77 -7.77 -6.85
C VAL A 222 5.24 -7.87 -7.24
N ARG A 223 6.09 -7.16 -6.52
CA ARG A 223 7.53 -7.15 -6.77
C ARG A 223 8.18 -8.43 -6.29
N SER A 224 9.30 -8.78 -6.91
CA SER A 224 10.19 -9.84 -6.44
C SER A 224 11.10 -9.27 -5.34
N LEU A 225 11.28 -10.00 -4.25
CA LEU A 225 12.16 -9.57 -3.15
C LEU A 225 13.61 -9.42 -3.58
N PRO A 226 14.21 -10.37 -4.34
CA PRO A 226 15.57 -10.19 -4.86
C PRO A 226 15.72 -8.95 -5.74
N ASP A 227 14.77 -8.71 -6.65
CA ASP A 227 14.82 -7.57 -7.56
C ASP A 227 14.71 -6.25 -6.78
N LEU A 228 13.76 -6.15 -5.84
CA LEU A 228 13.58 -4.96 -5.02
C LEU A 228 14.83 -4.65 -4.18
N LYS A 229 15.46 -5.66 -3.60
CA LYS A 229 16.73 -5.48 -2.87
C LYS A 229 17.83 -4.98 -3.79
N SER A 230 17.97 -5.58 -4.97
CA SER A 230 18.97 -5.17 -5.95
C SER A 230 18.74 -3.75 -6.46
N GLU A 231 17.48 -3.36 -6.73
CA GLU A 231 17.12 -1.99 -7.10
C GLU A 231 17.52 -0.99 -6.01
N MET A 232 17.21 -1.28 -4.74
CA MET A 232 17.56 -0.40 -3.61
C MET A 232 19.06 -0.33 -3.37
N GLU A 233 19.78 -1.45 -3.52
CA GLU A 233 21.24 -1.49 -3.40
C GLU A 233 21.92 -0.68 -4.51
N ALA A 234 21.41 -0.73 -5.74
CA ALA A 234 21.91 0.06 -6.87
C ALA A 234 21.74 1.57 -6.63
N GLU A 235 20.72 1.97 -5.86
CA GLU A 235 20.48 3.35 -5.45
C GLU A 235 21.23 3.76 -4.17
N GLY A 236 22.12 2.90 -3.66
CA GLY A 236 22.97 3.19 -2.51
C GLY A 236 22.37 2.87 -1.16
N TYR A 237 21.28 2.12 -1.11
CA TYR A 237 20.68 1.70 0.16
C TYR A 237 21.17 0.32 0.61
N THR A 238 21.16 0.09 1.92
CA THR A 238 21.39 -1.21 2.54
C THR A 238 20.12 -1.63 3.29
N LEU A 239 19.71 -2.87 3.14
CA LEU A 239 18.63 -3.44 3.94
C LEU A 239 19.11 -3.60 5.39
N VAL A 240 18.42 -2.96 6.32
CA VAL A 240 18.70 -3.01 7.77
C VAL A 240 17.83 -4.07 8.45
N ASP A 241 16.54 -4.12 8.09
CA ASP A 241 15.58 -5.04 8.70
C ASP A 241 14.47 -5.44 7.74
N GLN A 242 13.85 -6.59 8.01
CA GLN A 242 12.73 -7.13 7.24
C GLN A 242 11.78 -7.90 8.17
N TRP A 243 10.48 -7.69 8.02
CA TRP A 243 9.44 -8.38 8.79
C TRP A 243 8.27 -8.83 7.92
N VAL A 244 7.48 -9.75 8.46
CA VAL A 244 6.26 -10.27 7.80
C VAL A 244 5.04 -9.65 8.48
N ASP A 245 4.10 -9.18 7.69
CA ASP A 245 2.76 -8.84 8.16
C ASP A 245 1.98 -10.14 8.39
N MET A 246 1.77 -10.48 9.65
CA MET A 246 1.06 -11.70 10.04
C MET A 246 -0.46 -11.62 9.87
N GLU A 247 -0.98 -10.41 9.65
CA GLU A 247 -2.42 -10.16 9.53
C GLU A 247 -2.90 -10.25 8.07
N LYS A 248 -1.97 -10.21 7.09
CA LYS A 248 -2.30 -10.09 5.69
C LYS A 248 -1.42 -10.95 4.79
N SER A 249 -2.06 -11.58 3.82
CA SER A 249 -1.38 -12.28 2.73
C SER A 249 -2.14 -12.10 1.42
N LEU A 250 -1.43 -12.11 0.31
CA LEU A 250 -2.03 -12.19 -1.01
C LEU A 250 -2.12 -13.66 -1.40
N THR A 251 -3.34 -14.18 -1.43
CA THR A 251 -3.58 -15.60 -1.68
C THR A 251 -4.24 -15.83 -3.03
N PHE A 252 -3.76 -16.82 -3.74
CA PHE A 252 -4.32 -17.31 -5.00
C PHE A 252 -4.76 -18.76 -4.79
N PRO A 253 -6.05 -19.02 -4.48
CA PRO A 253 -6.53 -20.35 -4.11
C PRO A 253 -6.23 -21.44 -5.14
N TRP A 254 -6.25 -21.08 -6.43
CA TRP A 254 -5.97 -22.00 -7.53
C TRP A 254 -4.56 -21.94 -8.09
N LEU A 255 -3.74 -21.04 -7.57
CA LEU A 255 -2.34 -20.83 -7.95
C LEU A 255 -1.49 -20.61 -6.69
N PRO A 256 -1.47 -21.56 -5.73
CA PRO A 256 -0.86 -21.33 -4.43
C PRO A 256 0.63 -20.98 -4.49
N ALA A 257 1.35 -21.46 -5.52
CA ALA A 257 2.75 -21.11 -5.74
C ALA A 257 2.98 -19.62 -6.07
N TRP A 258 1.92 -18.86 -6.35
CA TRP A 258 1.96 -17.43 -6.60
C TRP A 258 1.51 -16.59 -5.39
N SER A 259 0.97 -17.26 -4.38
CA SER A 259 0.63 -16.58 -3.11
C SER A 259 1.90 -16.04 -2.47
N CYS A 260 1.77 -14.87 -1.86
CA CYS A 260 2.90 -14.19 -1.24
C CYS A 260 2.50 -13.47 0.05
N PRO A 261 3.44 -13.34 0.99
CA PRO A 261 3.24 -12.55 2.20
C PRO A 261 3.18 -11.07 1.87
N TYR A 262 2.64 -10.30 2.81
CA TYR A 262 2.92 -8.88 2.91
C TYR A 262 4.17 -8.69 3.78
N LEU A 263 5.10 -7.88 3.29
CA LEU A 263 6.35 -7.60 3.98
C LEU A 263 6.45 -6.14 4.39
N GLY A 264 7.23 -5.93 5.44
CA GLY A 264 7.84 -4.67 5.75
C GLY A 264 9.35 -4.76 5.63
N MET A 265 9.99 -3.66 5.29
CA MET A 265 11.44 -3.54 5.12
C MET A 265 11.91 -2.15 5.54
N TYR A 266 13.08 -2.08 6.12
CA TYR A 266 13.78 -0.86 6.39
C TYR A 266 15.12 -0.86 5.66
N PHE A 267 15.31 0.17 4.84
CA PHE A 267 16.56 0.44 4.16
C PHE A 267 17.17 1.75 4.67
N ARG A 268 18.48 1.79 4.76
CA ARG A 268 19.26 2.98 5.11
C ARG A 268 20.25 3.28 4.01
N ILE A 269 20.42 4.55 3.66
CA ILE A 269 21.43 4.96 2.68
C ILE A 269 22.82 4.66 3.22
N LYS A 270 23.71 4.19 2.36
CA LYS A 270 25.14 3.99 2.69
C LYS A 270 25.77 5.35 2.92
N GLU A 271 26.52 5.50 3.99
CA GLU A 271 27.37 6.66 4.29
C GLU A 271 28.58 6.70 3.38
#